data_65d3b29b7176b2936f8f399afafdf5f6
#
_entry.id   65d3b29b7176b2936f8f399afafdf5f6
#
_cell.length_a   1.000
_cell.length_b   1.000
_cell.length_c   1.000
_cell.angle_alpha   90.00
_cell.angle_beta   90.00
_cell.angle_gamma   90.00
#
_symmetry.space_group_name_H-M   'P 1'
#
loop_
_entity.id
_entity.type
_entity.pdbx_description
1 polymer ?
#
loop_
_entity_poly.entity_id
_entity_poly.type
_entity_poly.pdbx_seq_one_letter_code
_entity_poly.pdbx_strand_id
1 'polypeptide(L)'
;MAWTDKIFAYCERAGEPAFWAEPFNAISNVAFLVAALAGAVLLMRTPNARERRIEWGLVFLVAIIGIGSFLFHTYATRWASVADTAPIGLFMIGYLGYAMRRFLGASYVTMLVALGLFIAALRYAGSIPCDPELLPITVAAGRPCFNGSLGYVPALGALL
;
A
#
# COMPACT_ATOMS: atom_id res chain seq x y z
N MET A 1 -19.20 4.82 -14.30
CA MET A 1 -17.79 5.26 -14.35
C MET A 1 -16.97 4.15 -14.98
N ALA A 2 -16.25 4.45 -16.06
CA ALA A 2 -15.42 3.48 -16.78
C ALA A 2 -14.08 3.20 -16.07
N TRP A 3 -13.46 2.06 -16.35
CA TRP A 3 -12.14 1.71 -15.78
C TRP A 3 -11.03 2.66 -16.20
N THR A 4 -11.21 3.33 -17.35
CA THR A 4 -10.27 4.30 -17.93
C THR A 4 -10.50 5.75 -17.48
N ASP A 5 -11.53 5.98 -16.65
CA ASP A 5 -11.79 7.33 -16.14
C ASP A 5 -10.60 7.81 -15.30
N LYS A 6 -10.21 9.08 -15.51
CA LYS A 6 -9.10 9.71 -14.80
C LYS A 6 -9.45 10.00 -13.34
N ILE A 7 -8.47 9.81 -12.47
CA ILE A 7 -8.51 10.16 -11.05
C ILE A 7 -7.39 11.14 -10.76
N PHE A 8 -7.74 12.38 -10.39
CA PHE A 8 -6.77 13.41 -10.02
C PHE A 8 -6.75 13.53 -8.49
N ALA A 9 -5.96 12.66 -7.85
CA ALA A 9 -5.89 12.55 -6.38
C ALA A 9 -4.75 13.39 -5.78
N TYR A 10 -3.67 13.61 -6.53
CA TYR A 10 -2.43 14.20 -6.02
C TYR A 10 -2.25 15.64 -6.48
N CYS A 11 -1.71 16.49 -5.56
CA CYS A 11 -1.44 17.90 -5.83
C CYS A 11 -0.38 18.10 -6.92
N GLU A 12 0.61 17.20 -7.03
CA GLU A 12 1.66 17.28 -8.04
C GLU A 12 1.09 17.33 -9.46
N ARG A 13 0.01 16.58 -9.72
CA ARG A 13 -0.66 16.55 -11.01
C ARG A 13 -1.44 17.84 -11.36
N ALA A 14 -1.90 18.57 -10.34
CA ALA A 14 -2.65 19.82 -10.49
C ALA A 14 -3.84 19.76 -11.48
N GLY A 15 -4.45 18.56 -11.66
CA GLY A 15 -5.52 18.33 -12.62
C GLY A 15 -5.07 18.04 -14.06
N GLU A 16 -3.77 17.97 -14.33
CA GLU A 16 -3.21 17.72 -15.66
C GLU A 16 -3.42 16.25 -16.08
N PRO A 17 -3.95 15.99 -17.31
CA PRO A 17 -4.14 14.63 -17.81
C PRO A 17 -2.87 14.01 -18.41
N ALA A 18 -1.75 14.76 -18.47
CA ALA A 18 -0.50 14.32 -19.07
C ALA A 18 0.09 13.10 -18.37
N PHE A 19 0.81 12.25 -19.11
CA PHE A 19 1.46 11.05 -18.60
C PHE A 19 2.49 11.38 -17.52
N TRP A 20 3.30 12.41 -17.71
CA TRP A 20 4.33 12.86 -16.76
C TRP A 20 3.87 14.02 -15.87
N ALA A 21 2.60 14.06 -15.47
CA ALA A 21 2.10 15.10 -14.58
C ALA A 21 2.50 14.91 -13.11
N GLU A 22 3.00 13.73 -12.73
CA GLU A 22 3.49 13.41 -11.39
C GLU A 22 4.90 12.76 -11.43
N PRO A 23 5.93 13.45 -11.94
CA PRO A 23 7.24 12.85 -12.17
C PRO A 23 7.92 12.40 -10.87
N PHE A 24 7.83 13.16 -9.78
CA PHE A 24 8.45 12.81 -8.50
C PHE A 24 7.77 11.60 -7.87
N ASN A 25 6.44 11.56 -7.85
CA ASN A 25 5.69 10.42 -7.38
C ASN A 25 5.99 9.18 -8.24
N ALA A 26 6.01 9.31 -9.57
CA ALA A 26 6.30 8.18 -10.45
C ALA A 26 7.72 7.62 -10.24
N ILE A 27 8.75 8.50 -10.21
CA ILE A 27 10.15 8.07 -10.10
C ILE A 27 10.46 7.51 -8.70
N SER A 28 9.89 8.08 -7.64
CA SER A 28 10.11 7.58 -6.27
C SER A 28 9.75 6.11 -6.08
N ASN A 29 8.85 5.58 -6.91
CA ASN A 29 8.46 4.16 -6.87
C ASN A 29 9.58 3.18 -7.28
N VAL A 30 10.66 3.67 -7.90
CA VAL A 30 11.88 2.87 -8.12
C VAL A 30 12.45 2.34 -6.80
N ALA A 31 12.22 3.03 -5.68
CA ALA A 31 12.65 2.56 -4.36
C ALA A 31 12.05 1.18 -4.00
N PHE A 32 10.81 0.90 -4.39
CA PHE A 32 10.20 -0.41 -4.19
C PHE A 32 10.88 -1.50 -5.01
N LEU A 33 11.29 -1.21 -6.26
CA LEU A 33 12.00 -2.17 -7.11
C LEU A 33 13.40 -2.45 -6.55
N VAL A 34 14.09 -1.43 -6.06
CA VAL A 34 15.39 -1.57 -5.38
C VAL A 34 15.24 -2.40 -4.11
N ALA A 35 14.20 -2.15 -3.30
CA ALA A 35 13.91 -2.91 -2.10
C ALA A 35 13.57 -4.38 -2.42
N ALA A 36 12.78 -4.64 -3.46
CA ALA A 36 12.47 -5.98 -3.92
C ALA A 36 13.73 -6.73 -4.39
N LEU A 37 14.60 -6.06 -5.16
CA LEU A 37 15.86 -6.63 -5.61
C LEU A 37 16.78 -6.96 -4.42
N ALA A 38 16.93 -6.03 -3.47
CA ALA A 38 17.70 -6.25 -2.26
C ALA A 38 17.14 -7.43 -1.44
N GLY A 39 15.82 -7.49 -1.26
CA GLY A 39 15.14 -8.61 -0.60
C GLY A 39 15.38 -9.94 -1.31
N ALA A 40 15.29 -9.97 -2.64
CA ALA A 40 15.58 -11.16 -3.43
C ALA A 40 17.04 -11.63 -3.26
N VAL A 41 17.99 -10.70 -3.34
CA VAL A 41 19.43 -11.01 -3.14
C VAL A 41 19.69 -11.57 -1.74
N LEU A 42 19.12 -10.95 -0.71
CA LEU A 42 19.25 -11.41 0.67
C LEU A 42 18.63 -12.81 0.83
N LEU A 43 17.46 -13.02 0.25
CA LEU A 43 16.76 -14.30 0.34
C LEU A 43 17.52 -15.41 -0.37
N MET A 44 18.11 -15.15 -1.56
CA MET A 44 18.96 -16.09 -2.27
C MET A 44 20.21 -16.52 -1.49
N ARG A 45 20.71 -15.64 -0.61
CA ARG A 45 21.88 -15.93 0.24
C ARG A 45 21.54 -16.72 1.49
N THR A 46 20.25 -16.91 1.80
CA THR A 46 19.84 -17.68 2.98
C THR A 46 19.79 -19.17 2.69
N PRO A 47 20.08 -20.05 3.68
CA PRO A 47 19.87 -21.49 3.54
C PRO A 47 18.42 -21.80 3.18
N ASN A 48 18.20 -22.81 2.32
CA ASN A 48 16.86 -23.26 1.89
C ASN A 48 16.00 -22.16 1.26
N ALA A 49 16.63 -21.22 0.52
CA ALA A 49 15.95 -20.10 -0.13
C ALA A 49 14.73 -20.54 -0.96
N ARG A 50 14.81 -21.71 -1.63
CA ARG A 50 13.72 -22.25 -2.47
C ARG A 50 12.49 -22.67 -1.67
N GLU A 51 12.64 -23.00 -0.39
CA GLU A 51 11.54 -23.42 0.49
C GLU A 51 10.80 -22.24 1.12
N ARG A 52 11.38 -21.04 1.04
CA ARG A 52 10.85 -19.79 1.60
C ARG A 52 9.81 -19.14 0.68
N ARG A 53 8.75 -19.87 0.35
CA ARG A 53 7.75 -19.45 -0.63
C ARG A 53 6.99 -18.17 -0.22
N ILE A 54 6.72 -18.01 1.07
CA ILE A 54 5.99 -16.84 1.59
C ILE A 54 6.86 -15.61 1.46
N GLU A 55 8.12 -15.68 1.86
CA GLU A 55 9.06 -14.57 1.76
C GLU A 55 9.28 -14.16 0.29
N TRP A 56 9.39 -15.12 -0.63
CA TRP A 56 9.42 -14.84 -2.07
C TRP A 56 8.13 -14.17 -2.55
N GLY A 57 6.97 -14.59 -2.04
CA GLY A 57 5.69 -13.95 -2.33
C GLY A 57 5.66 -12.50 -1.85
N LEU A 58 6.18 -12.22 -0.66
CA LEU A 58 6.28 -10.85 -0.13
C LEU A 58 7.23 -9.98 -0.96
N VAL A 59 8.41 -10.50 -1.33
CA VAL A 59 9.36 -9.80 -2.22
C VAL A 59 8.72 -9.48 -3.57
N PHE A 60 8.00 -10.44 -4.15
CA PHE A 60 7.26 -10.24 -5.39
C PHE A 60 6.18 -9.17 -5.26
N LEU A 61 5.42 -9.16 -4.14
CA LEU A 61 4.43 -8.12 -3.89
C LEU A 61 5.06 -6.73 -3.80
N VAL A 62 6.25 -6.59 -3.18
CA VAL A 62 6.96 -5.30 -3.14
C VAL A 62 7.29 -4.80 -4.55
N ALA A 63 7.72 -5.69 -5.45
CA ALA A 63 7.96 -5.32 -6.85
C ALA A 63 6.66 -4.89 -7.55
N ILE A 64 5.56 -5.62 -7.35
CA ILE A 64 4.24 -5.29 -7.94
C ILE A 64 3.72 -3.95 -7.39
N ILE A 65 3.93 -3.64 -6.11
CA ILE A 65 3.60 -2.33 -5.52
C ILE A 65 4.32 -1.22 -6.31
N GLY A 66 5.64 -1.34 -6.51
CA GLY A 66 6.40 -0.34 -7.24
C GLY A 66 5.91 -0.14 -8.68
N ILE A 67 5.59 -1.23 -9.39
CA ILE A 67 5.05 -1.17 -10.75
C ILE A 67 3.63 -0.56 -10.75
N GLY A 68 2.76 -1.03 -9.87
CA GLY A 68 1.37 -0.55 -9.78
C GLY A 68 1.30 0.94 -9.45
N SER A 69 2.11 1.38 -8.50
CA SER A 69 2.20 2.78 -8.09
C SER A 69 2.76 3.66 -9.22
N PHE A 70 3.82 3.22 -9.92
CA PHE A 70 4.30 3.90 -11.11
C PHE A 70 3.20 4.07 -12.16
N LEU A 71 2.44 3.00 -12.45
CA LEU A 71 1.33 3.04 -13.40
C LEU A 71 0.24 4.02 -12.96
N PHE A 72 -0.06 4.11 -11.66
CA PHE A 72 -1.05 5.05 -11.16
C PHE A 72 -0.58 6.50 -11.29
N HIS A 73 0.65 6.81 -10.93
CA HIS A 73 1.21 8.16 -11.03
C HIS A 73 1.46 8.62 -12.47
N THR A 74 1.48 7.70 -13.44
CA THR A 74 1.58 8.04 -14.86
C THR A 74 0.23 8.10 -15.55
N TYR A 75 -0.58 7.06 -15.44
CA TYR A 75 -1.88 6.98 -16.14
C TYR A 75 -3.02 7.67 -15.39
N ALA A 76 -2.98 7.72 -14.05
CA ALA A 76 -4.00 8.30 -13.18
C ALA A 76 -5.43 7.82 -13.52
N THR A 77 -5.60 6.54 -13.75
CA THR A 77 -6.89 5.92 -14.09
C THR A 77 -7.39 5.04 -12.95
N ARG A 78 -8.69 4.67 -12.98
CA ARG A 78 -9.27 3.80 -11.96
C ARG A 78 -8.60 2.43 -11.89
N TRP A 79 -8.30 1.80 -13.04
CA TRP A 79 -7.60 0.52 -13.05
C TRP A 79 -6.19 0.63 -12.46
N ALA A 80 -5.49 1.73 -12.77
CA ALA A 80 -4.15 1.97 -12.25
C ALA A 80 -4.17 2.23 -10.72
N SER A 81 -5.22 2.91 -10.20
CA SER A 81 -5.42 3.06 -8.76
C SER A 81 -5.63 1.72 -8.05
N VAL A 82 -6.35 0.78 -8.67
CA VAL A 82 -6.48 -0.57 -8.12
C VAL A 82 -5.16 -1.33 -8.21
N ALA A 83 -4.41 -1.19 -9.31
CA ALA A 83 -3.09 -1.79 -9.47
C ALA A 83 -2.06 -1.28 -8.43
N ASP A 84 -2.22 -0.05 -7.97
CA ASP A 84 -1.43 0.55 -6.89
C ASP A 84 -1.86 0.02 -5.52
N THR A 85 -3.15 0.15 -5.18
CA THR A 85 -3.63 -0.06 -3.82
C THR A 85 -3.83 -1.52 -3.44
N ALA A 86 -4.25 -2.39 -4.38
CA ALA A 86 -4.53 -3.78 -4.08
C ALA A 86 -3.29 -4.58 -3.63
N PRO A 87 -2.11 -4.46 -4.28
CA PRO A 87 -0.90 -5.14 -3.82
C PRO A 87 -0.41 -4.67 -2.45
N ILE A 88 -0.59 -3.37 -2.12
CA ILE A 88 -0.28 -2.82 -0.80
C ILE A 88 -1.14 -3.53 0.26
N GLY A 89 -2.45 -3.62 0.04
CA GLY A 89 -3.36 -4.30 0.96
C GLY A 89 -2.99 -5.79 1.15
N LEU A 90 -2.67 -6.48 0.05
CA LEU A 90 -2.24 -7.87 0.10
C LEU A 90 -0.92 -8.04 0.85
N PHE A 91 0.03 -7.13 0.64
CA PHE A 91 1.31 -7.15 1.36
C PHE A 91 1.10 -6.95 2.87
N MET A 92 0.30 -5.95 3.28
CA MET A 92 0.04 -5.67 4.69
C MET A 92 -0.58 -6.89 5.40
N ILE A 93 -1.61 -7.49 4.80
CA ILE A 93 -2.29 -8.66 5.36
C ILE A 93 -1.35 -9.88 5.38
N GLY A 94 -0.66 -10.13 4.27
CA GLY A 94 0.26 -11.25 4.13
C GLY A 94 1.44 -11.16 5.09
N TYR A 95 2.04 -9.97 5.20
CA TYR A 95 3.16 -9.73 6.11
C TYR A 95 2.74 -9.86 7.57
N LEU A 96 1.61 -9.26 7.98
CA LEU A 96 1.13 -9.38 9.35
C LEU A 96 0.86 -10.85 9.73
N GLY A 97 0.18 -11.60 8.86
CA GLY A 97 -0.07 -13.03 9.09
C GLY A 97 1.23 -13.83 9.20
N TYR A 98 2.18 -13.57 8.29
CA TYR A 98 3.50 -14.18 8.32
C TYR A 98 4.26 -13.84 9.62
N ALA A 99 4.30 -12.56 10.00
CA ALA A 99 4.99 -12.09 11.18
C ALA A 99 4.42 -12.71 12.47
N MET A 100 3.11 -12.77 12.61
CA MET A 100 2.44 -13.39 13.75
C MET A 100 2.78 -14.88 13.88
N ARG A 101 2.80 -15.61 12.77
CA ARG A 101 3.15 -17.04 12.77
C ARG A 101 4.64 -17.25 13.02
N ARG A 102 5.50 -16.47 12.34
CA ARG A 102 6.95 -16.70 12.31
C ARG A 102 7.67 -16.19 13.54
N PHE A 103 7.28 -15.02 14.04
CA PHE A 103 7.99 -14.35 15.14
C PHE A 103 7.28 -14.49 16.49
N LEU A 104 5.94 -14.47 16.49
CA LEU A 104 5.17 -14.55 17.74
C LEU A 104 4.66 -15.97 18.05
N GLY A 105 4.82 -16.93 17.14
CA GLY A 105 4.31 -18.29 17.34
C GLY A 105 2.79 -18.37 17.51
N ALA A 106 2.05 -17.34 17.07
CA ALA A 106 0.61 -17.23 17.28
C ALA A 106 -0.15 -18.43 16.68
N SER A 107 -1.23 -18.85 17.32
CA SER A 107 -2.12 -19.89 16.78
C SER A 107 -2.81 -19.38 15.49
N TYR A 108 -3.31 -20.29 14.64
CA TYR A 108 -4.09 -19.88 13.45
C TYR A 108 -5.34 -19.09 13.84
N VAL A 109 -6.00 -19.46 14.94
CA VAL A 109 -7.18 -18.72 15.42
C VAL A 109 -6.81 -17.30 15.82
N THR A 110 -5.74 -17.13 16.61
CA THR A 110 -5.24 -15.81 17.04
C THR A 110 -4.86 -14.95 15.81
N MET A 111 -4.17 -15.55 14.85
CA MET A 111 -3.79 -14.87 13.60
C MET A 111 -5.03 -14.41 12.81
N LEU A 112 -6.02 -15.28 12.62
CA LEU A 112 -7.23 -14.93 11.86
C LEU A 112 -8.05 -13.83 12.56
N VAL A 113 -8.17 -13.89 13.88
CA VAL A 113 -8.84 -12.84 14.66
C VAL A 113 -8.09 -11.51 14.52
N ALA A 114 -6.77 -11.51 14.66
CA ALA A 114 -5.96 -10.30 14.51
C ALA A 114 -6.04 -9.73 13.09
N LEU A 115 -6.01 -10.57 12.06
CA LEU A 115 -6.19 -10.12 10.66
C LEU A 115 -7.58 -9.52 10.45
N GLY A 116 -8.64 -10.10 11.02
CA GLY A 116 -9.99 -9.55 10.95
C GLY A 116 -10.08 -8.17 11.62
N LEU A 117 -9.51 -8.02 12.82
CA LEU A 117 -9.46 -6.74 13.52
C LEU A 117 -8.62 -5.71 12.76
N PHE A 118 -7.50 -6.13 12.19
CA PHE A 118 -6.64 -5.27 11.37
C PHE A 118 -7.39 -4.74 10.13
N ILE A 119 -8.08 -5.62 9.39
CA ILE A 119 -8.89 -5.22 8.23
C ILE A 119 -10.01 -4.25 8.64
N ALA A 120 -10.67 -4.52 9.77
CA ALA A 120 -11.70 -3.62 10.31
C ALA A 120 -11.11 -2.26 10.67
N ALA A 121 -9.94 -2.22 11.30
CA ALA A 121 -9.23 -0.99 11.64
C ALA A 121 -8.81 -0.19 10.41
N LEU A 122 -8.28 -0.84 9.35
CA LEU A 122 -7.94 -0.19 8.09
C LEU A 122 -9.18 0.46 7.44
N ARG A 123 -10.29 -0.26 7.41
CA ARG A 123 -11.56 0.26 6.86
C ARG A 123 -12.10 1.42 7.68
N TYR A 124 -12.10 1.30 9.01
CA TYR A 124 -12.55 2.36 9.91
C TYR A 124 -11.70 3.62 9.74
N ALA A 125 -10.36 3.49 9.82
CA ALA A 125 -9.44 4.62 9.66
C ALA A 125 -9.59 5.30 8.30
N GLY A 126 -9.77 4.52 7.21
CA GLY A 126 -9.99 5.05 5.86
C GLY A 126 -11.35 5.73 5.68
N SER A 127 -12.33 5.47 6.57
CA SER A 127 -13.66 6.07 6.51
C SER A 127 -13.79 7.37 7.32
N ILE A 128 -12.76 7.74 8.10
CA ILE A 128 -12.79 8.95 8.93
C ILE A 128 -12.80 10.18 8.02
N PRO A 129 -13.89 11.01 8.08
CA PRO A 129 -13.94 12.25 7.33
C PRO A 129 -12.99 13.27 7.95
N CYS A 130 -12.39 14.13 7.11
CA CYS A 130 -11.66 15.28 7.62
C CYS A 130 -12.63 16.32 8.19
N ASP A 131 -12.42 16.66 9.44
CA ASP A 131 -13.10 17.81 10.05
C ASP A 131 -12.21 19.06 9.83
N PRO A 132 -12.68 20.04 9.05
CA PRO A 132 -11.92 21.26 8.79
C PRO A 132 -11.74 22.12 10.05
N GLU A 133 -12.54 21.91 11.10
CA GLU A 133 -12.40 22.63 12.38
C GLU A 133 -11.25 22.09 13.24
N LEU A 134 -10.97 20.78 13.14
CA LEU A 134 -9.90 20.13 13.91
C LEU A 134 -8.51 20.25 13.26
N LEU A 135 -8.45 20.40 11.95
CA LEU A 135 -7.20 20.50 11.20
C LEU A 135 -7.25 21.74 10.31
N PRO A 136 -6.41 22.76 10.55
CA PRO A 136 -6.37 23.99 9.76
C PRO A 136 -5.78 23.78 8.35
N ILE A 137 -6.00 22.61 7.78
CA ILE A 137 -5.56 22.26 6.44
C ILE A 137 -6.81 22.35 5.56
N THR A 138 -6.76 23.17 4.53
CA THR A 138 -7.83 23.34 3.54
C THR A 138 -8.04 22.04 2.76
N VAL A 139 -8.88 21.17 3.30
CA VAL A 139 -9.35 19.98 2.60
C VAL A 139 -10.70 20.28 2.00
N ALA A 140 -10.88 20.03 0.72
CA ALA A 140 -12.18 20.15 0.09
C ALA A 140 -13.18 19.24 0.82
N ALA A 141 -14.31 19.82 1.23
CA ALA A 141 -15.34 19.09 1.98
C ALA A 141 -15.72 17.78 1.29
N GLY A 142 -15.79 16.70 2.05
CA GLY A 142 -16.17 15.37 1.56
C GLY A 142 -15.02 14.51 1.00
N ARG A 143 -13.76 14.94 1.05
CA ARG A 143 -12.61 14.08 0.73
C ARG A 143 -12.08 13.37 1.98
N PRO A 144 -11.56 12.13 1.84
CA PRO A 144 -10.89 11.45 2.94
C PRO A 144 -9.71 12.27 3.48
N CYS A 145 -9.54 12.26 4.80
CA CYS A 145 -8.45 12.97 5.46
C CYS A 145 -7.09 12.52 4.92
N PHE A 146 -6.18 13.49 4.71
CA PHE A 146 -4.84 13.24 4.17
C PHE A 146 -4.87 12.40 2.88
N ASN A 147 -5.86 12.65 2.01
CA ASN A 147 -6.05 11.92 0.77
C ASN A 147 -6.18 10.39 0.96
N GLY A 148 -6.80 9.97 2.08
CA GLY A 148 -6.97 8.55 2.42
C GLY A 148 -5.78 7.91 3.15
N SER A 149 -4.68 8.64 3.39
CA SER A 149 -3.50 8.10 4.06
C SER A 149 -3.75 7.67 5.50
N LEU A 150 -4.80 8.20 6.16
CA LEU A 150 -5.23 7.70 7.48
C LEU A 150 -5.54 6.20 7.47
N GLY A 151 -5.97 5.65 6.34
CA GLY A 151 -6.18 4.21 6.20
C GLY A 151 -4.93 3.36 6.47
N TYR A 152 -3.73 3.94 6.42
CA TYR A 152 -2.47 3.22 6.70
C TYR A 152 -2.01 3.29 8.16
N VAL A 153 -2.62 4.15 8.99
CA VAL A 153 -2.25 4.29 10.42
C VAL A 153 -2.29 2.97 11.20
N PRO A 154 -3.31 2.09 11.03
CA PRO A 154 -3.30 0.78 11.69
C PRO A 154 -2.12 -0.10 11.28
N ALA A 155 -1.62 0.03 10.04
CA ALA A 155 -0.45 -0.71 9.59
C ALA A 155 0.82 -0.23 10.29
N LEU A 156 0.98 1.08 10.51
CA LEU A 156 2.07 1.64 11.31
C LEU A 156 2.00 1.15 12.76
N GLY A 157 0.80 1.14 13.36
CA GLY A 157 0.59 0.63 14.71
C GLY A 157 0.89 -0.87 14.87
N ALA A 158 0.72 -1.65 13.81
CA ALA A 158 1.03 -3.08 13.84
C ALA A 158 2.54 -3.39 13.72
N LEU A 159 3.37 -2.39 13.39
CA LEU A 159 4.84 -2.51 13.33
C LEU A 159 5.53 -2.18 14.67
N LEU A 160 4.80 -1.58 15.62
CA LEU A 160 5.28 -1.21 16.95
C LEU A 160 4.96 -2.29 17.99
#